data_a94f027b51ffcbf384d5a7e530cb1cb7
#
_entry.id   a94f027b51ffcbf384d5a7e530cb1cb7
#
_cell.length_a   1.000
_cell.length_b   1.000
_cell.length_c   1.000
_cell.angle_alpha   90.00
_cell.angle_beta   90.00
_cell.angle_gamma   90.00
#
_symmetry.space_group_name_H-M   'P 1'
#
loop_
_entity.id
_entity.type
_entity.pdbx_description
1 polymer ?
#
loop_
_entity_poly.entity_id
_entity_poly.type
_entity_poly.pdbx_seq_one_letter_code
_entity_poly.pdbx_strand_id
1 'polypeptide(L)'
;RLRMTYQPLIARETQAFIAAHPKCAAQASALQQHWLSGAPMHWMRDWASPFPIVVEDAEGATLTDIDDNTYDDFCLGDTPGMFGHGLAPVARAVAEEMRAGATYMLPTELAVRVGALLAERFGLPYWQATLSASDANRALIRWARAVTNKPVIVVFDGCYHGMVEDCFVELRHGRTRADAGLVGQVFDMTRTTRAVRFNDLGALEGALAQGDVAAVLCEPAMTNCGMILPEENFHKRLRALTKKAGALLIVDETHTLSTGPGGATKAGGLVPDALCIGKAIA
;
A
#
# COMPACT_ATOMS: atom_id res chain seq x y z
N ARG A 1 -15.10 39.37 -9.04
CA ARG A 1 -14.10 38.22 -9.09
C ARG A 1 -14.35 37.50 -10.40
N LEU A 2 -13.45 37.67 -11.38
CA LEU A 2 -13.41 36.88 -12.60
C LEU A 2 -13.21 35.40 -12.19
N ARG A 3 -14.22 34.53 -12.39
CA ARG A 3 -14.03 33.09 -12.37
C ARG A 3 -13.24 32.76 -13.62
N MET A 4 -11.93 32.50 -13.48
CA MET A 4 -11.15 31.90 -14.54
C MET A 4 -11.72 30.51 -14.78
N THR A 5 -12.24 30.27 -15.98
CA THR A 5 -12.66 28.95 -16.40
C THR A 5 -11.45 28.27 -17.05
N TYR A 6 -10.98 27.16 -16.49
CA TYR A 6 -9.87 26.36 -17.05
C TYR A 6 -10.31 25.49 -18.24
N GLN A 7 -11.60 25.49 -18.58
CA GLN A 7 -12.17 24.64 -19.64
C GLN A 7 -11.47 24.77 -21.00
N PRO A 8 -11.15 25.99 -21.52
CA PRO A 8 -10.43 26.09 -22.80
C PRO A 8 -9.02 25.52 -22.74
N LEU A 9 -8.33 25.64 -21.60
CA LEU A 9 -7.01 25.05 -21.37
C LEU A 9 -7.10 23.52 -21.36
N ILE A 10 -8.01 22.97 -20.58
CA ILE A 10 -8.24 21.52 -20.51
C ILE A 10 -8.57 20.97 -21.90
N ALA A 11 -9.45 21.61 -22.66
CA ALA A 11 -9.78 21.17 -24.01
C ALA A 11 -8.57 21.18 -24.95
N ARG A 12 -7.74 22.22 -24.88
CA ARG A 12 -6.50 22.31 -25.68
C ARG A 12 -5.52 21.20 -25.32
N GLU A 13 -5.25 20.99 -24.03
CA GLU A 13 -4.31 19.96 -23.59
C GLU A 13 -4.83 18.55 -23.89
N THR A 14 -6.13 18.31 -23.77
CA THR A 14 -6.76 17.05 -24.17
C THR A 14 -6.56 16.77 -25.67
N GLN A 15 -6.76 17.76 -26.54
CA GLN A 15 -6.56 17.61 -27.97
C GLN A 15 -5.08 17.37 -28.31
N ALA A 16 -4.18 18.10 -27.68
CA ALA A 16 -2.73 17.90 -27.86
C ALA A 16 -2.31 16.49 -27.42
N PHE A 17 -2.82 16.01 -26.28
CA PHE A 17 -2.56 14.65 -25.80
C PHE A 17 -3.04 13.59 -26.80
N ILE A 18 -4.29 13.69 -27.27
CA ILE A 18 -4.85 12.75 -28.26
C ILE A 18 -4.02 12.75 -29.55
N ALA A 19 -3.59 13.92 -30.04
CA ALA A 19 -2.80 14.04 -31.25
C ALA A 19 -1.39 13.42 -31.10
N ALA A 20 -0.81 13.45 -29.91
CA ALA A 20 0.49 12.86 -29.61
C ALA A 20 0.43 11.34 -29.34
N HIS A 21 -0.77 10.75 -29.12
CA HIS A 21 -0.93 9.37 -28.70
C HIS A 21 -1.95 8.58 -29.56
N PRO A 22 -1.81 8.57 -30.91
CA PRO A 22 -2.77 7.90 -31.80
C PRO A 22 -2.84 6.38 -31.63
N LYS A 23 -1.71 5.71 -31.38
CA LYS A 23 -1.67 4.25 -31.14
C LYS A 23 -2.28 3.91 -29.78
N CYS A 24 -1.96 4.68 -28.70
CA CYS A 24 -2.58 4.52 -27.40
C CYS A 24 -4.10 4.73 -27.46
N ALA A 25 -4.59 5.72 -28.20
CA ALA A 25 -6.03 5.94 -28.40
C ALA A 25 -6.72 4.75 -29.07
N ALA A 26 -6.08 4.14 -30.08
CA ALA A 26 -6.60 2.94 -30.73
C ALA A 26 -6.64 1.74 -29.75
N GLN A 27 -5.59 1.53 -28.96
CA GLN A 27 -5.54 0.47 -27.95
C GLN A 27 -6.56 0.69 -26.82
N ALA A 28 -6.81 1.93 -26.41
CA ALA A 28 -7.83 2.24 -25.41
C ALA A 28 -9.22 1.76 -25.84
N SER A 29 -9.55 1.88 -27.12
CA SER A 29 -10.81 1.36 -27.68
C SER A 29 -10.87 -0.16 -27.65
N ALA A 30 -9.77 -0.86 -27.89
CA ALA A 30 -9.68 -2.32 -27.79
C ALA A 30 -9.77 -2.80 -26.33
N LEU A 31 -9.12 -2.10 -25.40
CA LEU A 31 -9.19 -2.42 -23.97
C LEU A 31 -10.62 -2.34 -23.42
N GLN A 32 -11.41 -1.38 -23.89
CA GLN A 32 -12.82 -1.23 -23.47
C GLN A 32 -13.70 -2.43 -23.84
N GLN A 33 -13.30 -3.26 -24.79
CA GLN A 33 -14.10 -4.42 -25.22
C GLN A 33 -14.03 -5.57 -24.20
N HIS A 34 -12.94 -5.68 -23.43
CA HIS A 34 -12.67 -6.85 -22.61
C HIS A 34 -12.32 -6.53 -21.15
N TRP A 35 -11.92 -5.30 -20.86
CA TRP A 35 -11.58 -4.88 -19.50
C TRP A 35 -12.65 -3.96 -18.92
N LEU A 36 -13.07 -4.24 -17.70
CA LEU A 36 -13.98 -3.36 -16.96
C LEU A 36 -13.34 -1.95 -16.86
N SER A 37 -14.09 -0.93 -17.25
CA SER A 37 -13.60 0.45 -17.36
C SER A 37 -12.45 0.66 -18.35
N GLY A 38 -12.14 -0.31 -19.21
CA GLY A 38 -11.10 -0.20 -20.25
C GLY A 38 -9.66 -0.23 -19.70
N ALA A 39 -9.43 -0.82 -18.53
CA ALA A 39 -8.10 -1.00 -17.97
C ALA A 39 -8.04 -2.24 -17.07
N PRO A 40 -6.89 -2.94 -16.99
CA PRO A 40 -6.74 -4.14 -16.15
C PRO A 40 -7.02 -3.88 -14.65
N MET A 41 -6.71 -2.68 -14.16
CA MET A 41 -7.04 -2.24 -12.81
C MET A 41 -7.77 -0.89 -12.89
N HIS A 42 -8.89 -0.76 -12.18
CA HIS A 42 -9.78 0.40 -12.29
C HIS A 42 -9.07 1.74 -12.01
N TRP A 43 -8.15 1.80 -11.07
CA TRP A 43 -7.41 3.00 -10.72
C TRP A 43 -6.49 3.52 -11.84
N MET A 44 -6.16 2.69 -12.84
CA MET A 44 -5.44 3.15 -14.04
C MET A 44 -6.26 4.14 -14.89
N ARG A 45 -7.55 4.31 -14.59
CA ARG A 45 -8.45 5.28 -15.23
C ARG A 45 -8.59 6.58 -14.43
N ASP A 46 -8.05 6.65 -13.24
CA ASP A 46 -8.20 7.82 -12.35
C ASP A 46 -7.24 8.96 -12.72
N TRP A 47 -6.32 8.72 -13.66
CA TRP A 47 -5.44 9.76 -14.19
C TRP A 47 -6.21 10.77 -15.06
N ALA A 48 -5.75 12.02 -15.08
CA ALA A 48 -6.41 13.11 -15.79
C ALA A 48 -6.37 13.01 -17.33
N SER A 49 -5.67 11.99 -17.89
CA SER A 49 -5.61 11.74 -19.34
C SER A 49 -6.94 11.20 -19.87
N PRO A 50 -7.30 11.49 -21.15
CA PRO A 50 -8.53 10.98 -21.76
C PRO A 50 -8.59 9.46 -21.87
N PHE A 51 -7.44 8.79 -21.92
CA PHE A 51 -7.26 7.33 -21.91
C PHE A 51 -5.91 6.98 -21.27
N PRO A 52 -5.71 5.73 -20.79
CA PRO A 52 -4.43 5.28 -20.29
C PRO A 52 -3.36 5.27 -21.38
N ILE A 53 -2.14 5.67 -21.04
CA ILE A 53 -0.95 5.44 -21.87
C ILE A 53 -0.67 3.93 -21.86
N VAL A 54 -0.33 3.38 -23.01
CA VAL A 54 0.08 1.98 -23.16
C VAL A 54 1.60 1.95 -23.26
N VAL A 55 2.25 1.39 -22.25
CA VAL A 55 3.71 1.30 -22.17
C VAL A 55 4.20 0.20 -23.09
N GLU A 56 5.24 0.48 -23.87
CA GLU A 56 5.96 -0.50 -24.70
C GLU A 56 7.20 -1.01 -23.97
N ASP A 57 7.97 -0.10 -23.37
CA ASP A 57 9.23 -0.42 -22.70
C ASP A 57 9.50 0.48 -21.50
N ALA A 58 10.35 0.01 -20.58
CA ALA A 58 10.78 0.77 -19.43
C ALA A 58 12.20 0.39 -19.01
N GLU A 59 13.08 1.37 -18.86
CA GLU A 59 14.45 1.18 -18.40
C GLU A 59 14.86 2.25 -17.38
N GLY A 60 15.45 1.84 -16.27
CA GLY A 60 15.88 2.76 -15.22
C GLY A 60 14.73 3.61 -14.70
N ALA A 61 14.77 4.92 -14.92
CA ALA A 61 13.75 5.88 -14.51
C ALA A 61 12.90 6.38 -15.69
N THR A 62 12.88 5.69 -16.81
CA THR A 62 12.20 6.13 -18.03
C THR A 62 11.17 5.10 -18.49
N LEU A 63 10.00 5.58 -18.91
CA LEU A 63 8.98 4.81 -19.62
C LEU A 63 8.93 5.26 -21.07
N THR A 64 8.70 4.33 -22.01
CA THR A 64 8.40 4.62 -23.41
C THR A 64 7.03 4.02 -23.75
N ASP A 65 6.15 4.82 -24.35
CA ASP A 65 4.86 4.35 -24.79
C ASP A 65 4.90 3.80 -26.22
N ILE A 66 3.81 3.16 -26.65
CA ILE A 66 3.69 2.60 -27.99
C ILE A 66 3.64 3.66 -29.11
N ASP A 67 3.53 4.93 -28.78
CA ASP A 67 3.63 6.08 -29.70
C ASP A 67 5.04 6.68 -29.74
N ASP A 68 6.03 6.02 -29.12
CA ASP A 68 7.43 6.41 -29.05
C ASP A 68 7.69 7.67 -28.19
N ASN A 69 6.72 8.07 -27.35
CA ASN A 69 6.95 9.14 -26.37
C ASN A 69 7.67 8.59 -25.15
N THR A 70 8.62 9.35 -24.62
CA THR A 70 9.38 9.01 -23.41
C THR A 70 8.97 9.88 -22.23
N TYR A 71 8.96 9.30 -21.04
CA TYR A 71 8.55 9.94 -19.79
C TYR A 71 9.55 9.64 -18.68
N ASP A 72 9.86 10.65 -17.88
CA ASP A 72 10.53 10.42 -16.61
C ASP A 72 9.52 9.83 -15.62
N ASP A 73 9.81 8.64 -15.10
CA ASP A 73 8.90 7.93 -14.20
C ASP A 73 9.07 8.37 -12.74
N PHE A 74 8.21 9.28 -12.31
CA PHE A 74 8.09 9.68 -10.90
C PHE A 74 7.03 8.86 -10.13
N CYS A 75 6.31 7.97 -10.80
CA CYS A 75 5.31 7.09 -10.17
C CYS A 75 5.97 5.85 -9.55
N LEU A 76 7.02 5.31 -10.20
CA LEU A 76 7.75 4.12 -9.77
C LEU A 76 6.81 2.90 -9.56
N GLY A 77 5.72 2.82 -10.34
CA GLY A 77 4.68 1.81 -10.14
C GLY A 77 4.09 1.82 -8.72
N ASP A 78 4.03 2.98 -8.07
CA ASP A 78 3.65 3.15 -6.67
C ASP A 78 4.62 2.41 -5.72
N THR A 79 5.93 2.69 -5.90
CA THR A 79 7.12 2.22 -5.18
C THR A 79 7.73 0.84 -5.53
N PRO A 80 7.08 -0.13 -6.19
CA PRO A 80 7.78 -1.35 -6.64
C PRO A 80 9.01 -1.05 -7.50
N GLY A 81 8.93 -0.04 -8.34
CA GLY A 81 10.02 0.38 -9.23
C GLY A 81 11.14 1.20 -8.58
N MET A 82 11.26 1.26 -7.26
CA MET A 82 12.23 2.09 -6.55
C MET A 82 13.70 1.85 -6.91
N PHE A 83 14.03 0.70 -7.49
CA PHE A 83 15.37 0.36 -7.97
C PHE A 83 15.55 0.59 -9.47
N GLY A 84 14.54 1.11 -10.14
CA GLY A 84 14.47 1.29 -11.59
C GLY A 84 13.87 0.09 -12.32
N HIS A 85 13.39 0.36 -13.52
CA HIS A 85 12.85 -0.65 -14.42
C HIS A 85 13.96 -1.50 -15.05
N GLY A 86 13.64 -2.74 -15.44
CA GLY A 86 14.55 -3.59 -16.21
C GLY A 86 15.82 -4.02 -15.48
N LEU A 87 15.82 -4.08 -14.14
CA LEU A 87 17.01 -4.37 -13.33
C LEU A 87 17.61 -5.73 -13.70
N ALA A 88 18.69 -5.72 -14.47
CA ALA A 88 19.29 -6.89 -15.09
C ALA A 88 19.62 -8.06 -14.13
N PRO A 89 20.15 -7.85 -12.89
CA PRO A 89 20.36 -8.95 -11.96
C PRO A 89 19.06 -9.64 -11.54
N VAL A 90 17.99 -8.88 -11.31
CA VAL A 90 16.67 -9.40 -10.94
C VAL A 90 16.06 -10.17 -12.11
N ALA A 91 16.05 -9.58 -13.31
CA ALA A 91 15.52 -10.20 -14.51
C ALA A 91 16.20 -11.57 -14.78
N ARG A 92 17.53 -11.65 -14.64
CA ARG A 92 18.27 -12.90 -14.79
C ARG A 92 17.87 -13.94 -13.75
N ALA A 93 17.85 -13.56 -12.47
CA ALA A 93 17.50 -14.49 -11.38
C ALA A 93 16.07 -15.04 -11.57
N VAL A 94 15.10 -14.18 -11.91
CA VAL A 94 13.72 -14.61 -12.18
C VAL A 94 13.68 -15.57 -13.37
N ALA A 95 14.39 -15.27 -14.47
CA ALA A 95 14.41 -16.13 -15.64
C ALA A 95 15.06 -17.52 -15.36
N GLU A 96 16.07 -17.58 -14.52
CA GLU A 96 16.72 -18.83 -14.10
C GLU A 96 15.76 -19.69 -13.27
N GLU A 97 15.12 -19.10 -12.26
CA GLU A 97 14.14 -19.81 -11.43
C GLU A 97 12.93 -20.30 -12.22
N MET A 98 12.41 -19.47 -13.13
CA MET A 98 11.28 -19.88 -13.99
C MET A 98 11.61 -21.05 -14.90
N ARG A 99 12.87 -21.20 -15.36
CA ARG A 99 13.30 -22.38 -16.13
C ARG A 99 13.37 -23.64 -15.27
N ALA A 100 13.70 -23.53 -13.99
CA ALA A 100 13.70 -24.64 -13.06
C ALA A 100 12.29 -25.07 -12.62
N GLY A 101 11.32 -24.17 -12.75
CA GLY A 101 9.93 -24.34 -12.36
C GLY A 101 9.51 -23.31 -11.31
N ALA A 102 8.21 -23.02 -11.20
CA ALA A 102 7.71 -21.95 -10.33
C ALA A 102 6.55 -22.34 -9.38
N THR A 103 5.93 -23.51 -9.55
CA THR A 103 4.70 -23.87 -8.84
C THR A 103 4.80 -25.23 -8.17
N TYR A 104 5.64 -25.32 -7.13
CA TYR A 104 5.97 -26.59 -6.51
C TYR A 104 5.03 -27.02 -5.38
N MET A 105 4.27 -26.12 -4.76
CA MET A 105 3.57 -26.31 -3.49
C MET A 105 4.47 -26.85 -2.35
N LEU A 106 5.77 -26.68 -2.51
CA LEU A 106 6.82 -27.09 -1.57
C LEU A 106 7.85 -25.97 -1.47
N PRO A 107 8.51 -25.80 -0.31
CA PRO A 107 9.57 -24.81 -0.19
C PRO A 107 10.79 -25.21 -1.06
N THR A 108 11.44 -24.20 -1.64
CA THR A 108 12.72 -24.35 -2.30
C THR A 108 13.87 -23.94 -1.36
N GLU A 109 15.11 -24.15 -1.77
CA GLU A 109 16.28 -23.68 -1.03
C GLU A 109 16.30 -22.15 -0.86
N LEU A 110 15.73 -21.42 -1.82
CA LEU A 110 15.56 -19.95 -1.72
C LEU A 110 14.73 -19.54 -0.52
N ALA A 111 13.74 -20.32 -0.11
CA ALA A 111 12.93 -20.01 1.06
C ALA A 111 13.76 -19.92 2.35
N VAL A 112 14.77 -20.80 2.50
CA VAL A 112 15.70 -20.77 3.64
C VAL A 112 16.50 -19.47 3.64
N ARG A 113 17.06 -19.10 2.50
CA ARG A 113 17.88 -17.91 2.34
C ARG A 113 17.06 -16.63 2.52
N VAL A 114 15.89 -16.56 1.91
CA VAL A 114 14.99 -15.40 2.02
C VAL A 114 14.53 -15.20 3.46
N GLY A 115 14.11 -16.28 4.15
CA GLY A 115 13.71 -16.21 5.56
C GLY A 115 14.82 -15.67 6.47
N ALA A 116 16.06 -16.13 6.29
CA ALA A 116 17.21 -15.65 7.04
C ALA A 116 17.48 -14.15 6.79
N LEU A 117 17.45 -13.70 5.52
CA LEU A 117 17.65 -12.31 5.16
C LEU A 117 16.55 -11.39 5.72
N LEU A 118 15.30 -11.83 5.70
CA LEU A 118 14.19 -11.09 6.28
C LEU A 118 14.35 -10.95 7.80
N ALA A 119 14.69 -12.05 8.49
CA ALA A 119 14.91 -12.02 9.94
C ALA A 119 16.07 -11.08 10.33
N GLU A 120 17.17 -11.11 9.60
CA GLU A 120 18.31 -10.22 9.80
C GLU A 120 17.94 -8.74 9.58
N ARG A 121 17.22 -8.44 8.49
CA ARG A 121 16.88 -7.06 8.12
C ARG A 121 15.89 -6.40 9.05
N PHE A 122 14.84 -7.15 9.42
CA PHE A 122 13.71 -6.58 10.15
C PHE A 122 13.69 -6.94 11.63
N GLY A 123 14.54 -7.85 12.08
CA GLY A 123 14.63 -8.25 13.50
C GLY A 123 13.44 -9.09 13.99
N LEU A 124 12.61 -9.62 13.10
CA LEU A 124 11.50 -10.51 13.40
C LEU A 124 11.87 -11.93 12.93
N PRO A 125 11.77 -12.96 13.80
CA PRO A 125 12.34 -14.27 13.50
C PRO A 125 11.51 -15.13 12.55
N TYR A 126 10.20 -14.85 12.41
CA TYR A 126 9.27 -15.70 11.65
C TYR A 126 8.58 -14.90 10.55
N TRP A 127 8.52 -15.48 9.35
CA TRP A 127 7.93 -14.85 8.17
C TRP A 127 6.97 -15.79 7.47
N GLN A 128 5.95 -15.20 6.84
CA GLN A 128 4.98 -15.91 6.01
C GLN A 128 4.78 -15.14 4.72
N ALA A 129 4.88 -15.83 3.58
CA ALA A 129 4.60 -15.25 2.28
C ALA A 129 3.09 -15.27 1.98
N THR A 130 2.61 -14.22 1.32
CA THR A 130 1.25 -14.07 0.81
C THR A 130 1.29 -13.53 -0.63
N LEU A 131 0.17 -13.53 -1.34
CA LEU A 131 0.12 -13.03 -2.72
C LEU A 131 0.10 -11.50 -2.82
N SER A 132 -0.27 -10.82 -1.74
CA SER A 132 -0.28 -9.36 -1.68
C SER A 132 -0.12 -8.86 -0.24
N ALA A 133 0.25 -7.58 -0.08
CA ALA A 133 0.23 -6.92 1.23
C ALA A 133 -1.19 -6.85 1.83
N SER A 134 -2.23 -6.77 0.98
CA SER A 134 -3.63 -6.86 1.42
C SER A 134 -3.90 -8.19 2.13
N ASP A 135 -3.45 -9.30 1.55
CA ASP A 135 -3.61 -10.63 2.15
C ASP A 135 -2.79 -10.77 3.42
N ALA A 136 -1.57 -10.21 3.45
CA ALA A 136 -0.74 -10.18 4.64
C ALA A 136 -1.43 -9.43 5.79
N ASN A 137 -1.92 -8.23 5.54
CA ASN A 137 -2.63 -7.42 6.54
C ASN A 137 -3.90 -8.10 7.03
N ARG A 138 -4.68 -8.69 6.12
CA ARG A 138 -5.88 -9.49 6.47
C ARG A 138 -5.53 -10.68 7.36
N ALA A 139 -4.46 -11.41 7.04
CA ALA A 139 -3.97 -12.52 7.85
C ALA A 139 -3.50 -12.06 9.23
N LEU A 140 -2.75 -10.94 9.31
CA LEU A 140 -2.26 -10.36 10.56
C LEU A 140 -3.39 -9.90 11.47
N ILE A 141 -4.43 -9.27 10.94
CA ILE A 141 -5.63 -8.88 11.69
C ILE A 141 -6.32 -10.11 12.29
N ARG A 142 -6.53 -11.15 11.50
CA ARG A 142 -7.13 -12.40 11.97
C ARG A 142 -6.27 -13.08 13.04
N TRP A 143 -4.97 -13.13 12.83
CA TRP A 143 -4.03 -13.67 13.80
C TRP A 143 -4.03 -12.87 15.10
N ALA A 144 -4.00 -11.54 15.03
CA ALA A 144 -4.06 -10.67 16.19
C ALA A 144 -5.32 -10.93 17.04
N ARG A 145 -6.49 -11.02 16.40
CA ARG A 145 -7.74 -11.36 17.07
C ARG A 145 -7.70 -12.74 17.73
N ALA A 146 -7.12 -13.72 17.05
CA ALA A 146 -7.01 -15.09 17.56
C ALA A 146 -6.12 -15.19 18.81
N VAL A 147 -4.94 -14.55 18.80
CA VAL A 147 -3.98 -14.66 19.91
C VAL A 147 -4.33 -13.78 21.11
N THR A 148 -5.03 -12.67 20.88
CA THR A 148 -5.46 -11.76 21.96
C THR A 148 -6.86 -12.07 22.49
N ASN A 149 -7.65 -12.81 21.76
CA ASN A 149 -9.08 -13.04 21.98
C ASN A 149 -9.87 -11.73 22.10
N LYS A 150 -9.50 -10.72 21.31
CA LYS A 150 -10.12 -9.39 21.28
C LYS A 150 -10.60 -9.08 19.85
N PRO A 151 -11.75 -8.40 19.67
CA PRO A 151 -12.32 -8.21 18.35
C PRO A 151 -11.84 -6.96 17.59
N VAL A 152 -11.40 -5.93 18.29
CA VAL A 152 -11.24 -4.58 17.73
C VAL A 152 -9.82 -4.34 17.20
N ILE A 153 -9.75 -3.67 16.05
CA ILE A 153 -8.51 -3.12 15.48
C ILE A 153 -8.58 -1.59 15.59
N VAL A 154 -7.47 -0.95 15.91
CA VAL A 154 -7.32 0.51 15.77
C VAL A 154 -6.49 0.78 14.52
N VAL A 155 -6.98 1.71 13.69
CA VAL A 155 -6.27 2.24 12.52
C VAL A 155 -6.19 3.76 12.60
N PHE A 156 -5.29 4.36 11.80
CA PHE A 156 -5.20 5.81 11.71
C PHE A 156 -6.04 6.35 10.53
N ASP A 157 -6.77 7.43 10.78
CA ASP A 157 -7.64 8.07 9.80
C ASP A 157 -6.86 8.50 8.55
N GLY A 158 -7.33 8.10 7.37
CA GLY A 158 -6.65 8.30 6.10
C GLY A 158 -5.61 7.23 5.74
N CYS A 159 -5.51 6.13 6.50
CA CYS A 159 -4.64 5.00 6.17
C CYS A 159 -5.12 4.24 4.91
N TYR A 160 -4.18 3.52 4.30
CA TYR A 160 -4.50 2.53 3.29
C TYR A 160 -3.63 1.28 3.52
N HIS A 161 -4.28 0.17 3.80
CA HIS A 161 -3.62 -1.12 4.08
C HIS A 161 -4.01 -2.21 3.09
N GLY A 162 -4.34 -1.79 1.86
CA GLY A 162 -4.84 -2.69 0.82
C GLY A 162 -6.35 -2.94 0.91
N MET A 163 -6.84 -3.89 0.14
CA MET A 163 -8.25 -4.30 0.09
C MET A 163 -8.63 -5.10 1.35
N VAL A 164 -8.60 -4.42 2.50
CA VAL A 164 -8.90 -4.98 3.82
C VAL A 164 -10.10 -4.25 4.38
N GLU A 165 -11.25 -4.91 4.41
CA GLU A 165 -12.53 -4.30 4.81
C GLU A 165 -12.48 -3.66 6.19
N ASP A 166 -11.74 -4.28 7.12
CA ASP A 166 -11.54 -3.74 8.47
C ASP A 166 -10.91 -2.33 8.47
N CYS A 167 -10.18 -1.95 7.41
CA CYS A 167 -9.49 -0.66 7.32
C CYS A 167 -10.31 0.42 6.59
N PHE A 168 -11.43 0.06 5.95
CA PHE A 168 -12.30 1.01 5.26
C PHE A 168 -13.21 1.76 6.23
N VAL A 169 -12.60 2.52 7.08
CA VAL A 169 -13.24 3.41 8.05
C VAL A 169 -12.58 4.79 8.03
N GLU A 170 -13.35 5.81 8.36
CA GLU A 170 -12.89 7.19 8.45
C GLU A 170 -13.33 7.83 9.76
N LEU A 171 -12.68 8.91 10.17
CA LEU A 171 -13.02 9.67 11.35
C LEU A 171 -13.86 10.90 10.96
N ARG A 172 -15.16 10.88 11.22
CA ARG A 172 -16.04 12.03 11.00
C ARG A 172 -16.59 12.57 12.33
N HIS A 173 -16.37 13.83 12.58
CA HIS A 173 -16.84 14.51 13.81
C HIS A 173 -16.45 13.75 15.09
N GLY A 174 -15.22 13.25 15.15
CA GLY A 174 -14.70 12.51 16.29
C GLY A 174 -15.26 11.09 16.46
N ARG A 175 -15.95 10.55 15.46
CA ARG A 175 -16.53 9.18 15.49
C ARG A 175 -16.06 8.40 14.28
N THR A 176 -15.73 7.13 14.50
CA THR A 176 -15.46 6.19 13.41
C THR A 176 -16.74 5.95 12.61
N ARG A 177 -16.63 6.01 11.28
CA ARG A 177 -17.67 5.72 10.31
C ARG A 177 -17.11 4.77 9.26
N ALA A 178 -17.95 3.98 8.61
CA ALA A 178 -17.56 3.28 7.41
C ALA A 178 -17.18 4.29 6.32
N ASP A 179 -16.16 3.97 5.52
CA ASP A 179 -15.75 4.78 4.38
C ASP A 179 -16.92 4.88 3.39
N ALA A 180 -17.21 6.09 2.91
CA ALA A 180 -18.32 6.34 2.00
C ALA A 180 -18.11 5.71 0.61
N GLY A 181 -16.86 5.44 0.22
CA GLY A 181 -16.49 4.75 -1.03
C GLY A 181 -16.68 3.24 -0.98
N LEU A 182 -16.85 2.66 0.20
CA LEU A 182 -17.04 1.22 0.36
C LEU A 182 -18.45 0.80 -0.02
N VAL A 183 -18.58 0.07 -1.13
CA VAL A 183 -19.86 -0.42 -1.64
C VAL A 183 -20.07 -1.91 -1.32
N GLY A 184 -21.34 -2.32 -1.18
CA GLY A 184 -21.70 -3.73 -0.99
C GLY A 184 -21.37 -4.30 0.39
N GLN A 185 -21.05 -3.47 1.36
CA GLN A 185 -20.74 -3.90 2.72
C GLN A 185 -22.01 -4.30 3.47
N VAL A 186 -22.02 -5.50 4.02
CA VAL A 186 -23.16 -6.04 4.81
C VAL A 186 -22.92 -5.99 6.32
N PHE A 187 -21.67 -5.83 6.75
CA PHE A 187 -21.29 -5.76 8.17
C PHE A 187 -20.82 -4.34 8.52
N ASP A 188 -21.26 -3.82 9.66
CA ASP A 188 -20.82 -2.53 10.16
C ASP A 188 -19.42 -2.63 10.76
N MET A 189 -18.40 -2.21 10.02
CA MET A 189 -16.99 -2.25 10.42
C MET A 189 -16.69 -1.40 11.66
N THR A 190 -17.52 -0.40 11.99
CA THR A 190 -17.32 0.42 13.19
C THR A 190 -17.48 -0.38 14.49
N ARG A 191 -18.05 -1.59 14.42
CA ARG A 191 -18.15 -2.51 15.54
C ARG A 191 -16.84 -3.21 15.89
N THR A 192 -15.94 -3.32 14.91
CA THR A 192 -14.67 -4.05 15.03
C THR A 192 -13.44 -3.22 14.67
N THR A 193 -13.66 -1.96 14.29
CA THR A 193 -12.55 -1.05 13.98
C THR A 193 -12.81 0.34 14.54
N ARG A 194 -11.75 0.95 15.08
CA ARG A 194 -11.74 2.34 15.52
C ARG A 194 -10.71 3.12 14.74
N ALA A 195 -11.12 4.26 14.15
CA ALA A 195 -10.21 5.22 13.55
C ALA A 195 -9.83 6.31 14.57
N VAL A 196 -8.54 6.63 14.64
CA VAL A 196 -8.00 7.75 15.41
C VAL A 196 -7.08 8.59 14.52
N ARG A 197 -6.86 9.86 14.85
CA ARG A 197 -5.89 10.67 14.09
C ARG A 197 -4.46 10.23 14.37
N PHE A 198 -3.64 10.23 13.34
CA PHE A 198 -2.20 10.05 13.49
C PHE A 198 -1.63 11.19 14.33
N ASN A 199 -0.65 10.90 15.18
CA ASN A 199 -0.08 11.81 16.18
C ASN A 199 -1.00 12.18 17.37
N ASP A 200 -2.27 11.77 17.38
CA ASP A 200 -3.17 11.99 18.53
C ASP A 200 -3.06 10.84 19.55
N LEU A 201 -2.06 10.94 20.42
CA LEU A 201 -1.83 9.94 21.47
C LEU A 201 -2.94 9.90 22.52
N GLY A 202 -3.66 11.00 22.72
CA GLY A 202 -4.80 11.05 23.64
C GLY A 202 -5.98 10.25 23.11
N ALA A 203 -6.33 10.44 21.85
CA ALA A 203 -7.35 9.65 21.18
C ALA A 203 -6.98 8.15 21.11
N LEU A 204 -5.70 7.85 20.85
CA LEU A 204 -5.20 6.47 20.87
C LEU A 204 -5.33 5.82 22.25
N GLU A 205 -4.92 6.51 23.32
CA GLU A 205 -5.07 6.01 24.69
C GLU A 205 -6.53 5.76 25.04
N GLY A 206 -7.43 6.68 24.66
CA GLY A 206 -8.88 6.52 24.84
C GLY A 206 -9.44 5.31 24.08
N ALA A 207 -8.99 5.08 22.84
CA ALA A 207 -9.40 3.92 22.05
C ALA A 207 -8.92 2.59 22.68
N LEU A 208 -7.73 2.57 23.24
CA LEU A 208 -7.13 1.39 23.89
C LEU A 208 -7.71 1.11 25.28
N ALA A 209 -8.20 2.14 25.99
CA ALA A 209 -8.70 2.02 27.37
C ALA A 209 -9.92 1.10 27.50
N GLN A 210 -10.63 0.80 26.43
CA GLN A 210 -11.78 -0.09 26.44
C GLN A 210 -11.40 -1.58 26.62
N GLY A 211 -10.12 -1.92 26.49
CA GLY A 211 -9.60 -3.27 26.79
C GLY A 211 -9.87 -4.34 25.72
N ASP A 212 -10.59 -4.01 24.66
CA ASP A 212 -11.08 -4.93 23.61
C ASP A 212 -10.26 -4.86 22.30
N VAL A 213 -9.16 -4.09 22.29
CA VAL A 213 -8.32 -3.90 21.10
C VAL A 213 -7.33 -5.05 20.95
N ALA A 214 -7.41 -5.78 19.83
CA ALA A 214 -6.49 -6.84 19.44
C ALA A 214 -5.16 -6.27 18.95
N ALA A 215 -5.21 -5.27 18.09
CA ALA A 215 -4.03 -4.64 17.53
C ALA A 215 -4.27 -3.19 17.12
N VAL A 216 -3.17 -2.44 17.07
CA VAL A 216 -3.07 -1.19 16.31
C VAL A 216 -2.31 -1.53 15.02
N LEU A 217 -2.94 -1.27 13.88
CA LEU A 217 -2.31 -1.38 12.55
C LEU A 217 -1.96 0.02 12.07
N CYS A 218 -0.70 0.24 11.72
CA CYS A 218 -0.21 1.55 11.31
C CYS A 218 0.88 1.48 10.26
N GLU A 219 1.02 2.57 9.51
CA GLU A 219 2.25 2.88 8.77
C GLU A 219 3.25 3.58 9.71
N PRO A 220 4.58 3.52 9.48
CA PRO A 220 5.55 4.35 10.21
C PRO A 220 5.36 5.86 9.99
N ALA A 221 4.92 6.24 8.80
CA ALA A 221 4.45 7.56 8.43
C ALA A 221 3.22 7.38 7.54
N MET A 222 2.21 8.23 7.67
CA MET A 222 1.00 8.13 6.84
C MET A 222 1.34 8.55 5.42
N THR A 223 1.24 7.64 4.45
CA THR A 223 1.64 7.91 3.07
C THR A 223 0.46 8.17 2.12
N ASN A 224 -0.72 7.66 2.45
CA ASN A 224 -1.89 7.74 1.57
C ASN A 224 -2.66 9.06 1.66
N CYS A 225 -2.39 9.90 2.65
CA CYS A 225 -3.12 11.14 2.92
C CYS A 225 -2.23 12.39 3.02
N GLY A 226 -1.16 12.44 2.21
CA GLY A 226 -0.30 13.60 2.06
C GLY A 226 1.00 13.57 2.87
N MET A 227 1.52 12.39 3.19
CA MET A 227 2.78 12.17 3.89
C MET A 227 2.84 12.85 5.27
N ILE A 228 2.07 12.32 6.22
CA ILE A 228 2.10 12.82 7.59
C ILE A 228 3.20 12.08 8.36
N LEU A 229 4.22 12.83 8.78
CA LEU A 229 5.32 12.28 9.56
C LEU A 229 4.94 12.11 11.04
N PRO A 230 5.54 11.14 11.75
CA PRO A 230 5.37 11.02 13.19
C PRO A 230 5.97 12.23 13.92
N GLU A 231 5.23 12.75 14.88
CA GLU A 231 5.77 13.74 15.81
C GLU A 231 6.83 13.12 16.74
N GLU A 232 7.60 13.99 17.39
CA GLU A 232 8.64 13.56 18.32
C GLU A 232 8.08 12.59 19.39
N ASN A 233 8.76 11.48 19.59
CA ASN A 233 8.39 10.42 20.53
C ASN A 233 7.06 9.68 20.23
N PHE A 234 6.38 9.97 19.10
CA PHE A 234 5.12 9.30 18.76
C PHE A 234 5.26 7.78 18.74
N HIS A 235 6.21 7.23 17.99
CA HIS A 235 6.44 5.79 17.88
C HIS A 235 6.76 5.13 19.24
N LYS A 236 7.59 5.77 20.06
CA LYS A 236 7.92 5.28 21.40
C LYS A 236 6.67 5.19 22.29
N ARG A 237 5.83 6.22 22.25
CA ARG A 237 4.60 6.28 23.03
C ARG A 237 3.53 5.33 22.49
N LEU A 238 3.38 5.22 21.17
CA LEU A 238 2.52 4.25 20.50
C LEU A 238 2.85 2.83 20.99
N ARG A 239 4.15 2.46 20.97
CA ARG A 239 4.59 1.14 21.47
C ARG A 239 4.28 0.94 22.94
N ALA A 240 4.52 1.94 23.77
CA ALA A 240 4.23 1.86 25.21
C ALA A 240 2.73 1.69 25.50
N LEU A 241 1.88 2.41 24.77
CA LEU A 241 0.42 2.33 24.91
C LEU A 241 -0.13 0.96 24.47
N THR A 242 0.31 0.45 23.32
CA THR A 242 -0.11 -0.89 22.85
C THR A 242 0.30 -1.98 23.83
N LYS A 243 1.54 -1.92 24.34
CA LYS A 243 2.02 -2.88 25.33
C LYS A 243 1.23 -2.81 26.64
N LYS A 244 0.94 -1.60 27.16
CA LYS A 244 0.11 -1.38 28.36
C LYS A 244 -1.29 -1.95 28.21
N ALA A 245 -1.88 -1.83 27.02
CA ALA A 245 -3.24 -2.31 26.71
C ALA A 245 -3.30 -3.81 26.39
N GLY A 246 -2.16 -4.51 26.26
CA GLY A 246 -2.13 -5.88 25.78
C GLY A 246 -2.68 -6.02 24.35
N ALA A 247 -2.45 -5.01 23.53
CA ALA A 247 -2.74 -4.98 22.11
C ALA A 247 -1.45 -5.17 21.31
N LEU A 248 -1.52 -5.85 20.18
CA LEU A 248 -0.37 -5.99 19.29
C LEU A 248 -0.13 -4.69 18.51
N LEU A 249 1.13 -4.41 18.19
CA LEU A 249 1.51 -3.37 17.25
C LEU A 249 1.88 -4.04 15.93
N ILE A 250 1.07 -3.82 14.91
CA ILE A 250 1.29 -4.28 13.53
C ILE A 250 1.72 -3.08 12.70
N VAL A 251 2.87 -3.18 12.04
CA VAL A 251 3.39 -2.12 11.18
C VAL A 251 3.33 -2.54 9.71
N ASP A 252 2.74 -1.69 8.90
CA ASP A 252 2.71 -1.85 7.45
C ASP A 252 3.79 -0.96 6.80
N GLU A 253 4.82 -1.60 6.28
CA GLU A 253 5.96 -0.97 5.60
C GLU A 253 5.78 -0.93 4.08
N THR A 254 4.63 -1.29 3.55
CA THR A 254 4.43 -1.44 2.10
C THR A 254 4.88 -0.21 1.30
N HIS A 255 4.69 1.00 1.80
CA HIS A 255 5.17 2.23 1.18
C HIS A 255 6.52 2.71 1.75
N THR A 256 6.75 2.53 3.04
CA THR A 256 7.88 3.12 3.75
C THR A 256 9.13 2.24 3.73
N LEU A 257 9.06 1.04 3.14
CA LEU A 257 10.20 0.15 2.92
C LEU A 257 11.34 0.84 2.16
N SER A 258 11.01 1.79 1.27
CA SER A 258 11.94 2.61 0.51
C SER A 258 12.88 3.50 1.35
N THR A 259 12.60 3.68 2.63
CA THR A 259 13.44 4.48 3.55
C THR A 259 14.85 3.88 3.72
N GLY A 260 14.99 2.55 3.58
CA GLY A 260 16.29 1.89 3.66
C GLY A 260 16.22 0.45 4.22
N PRO A 261 17.37 -0.17 4.51
CA PRO A 261 17.43 -1.53 5.04
C PRO A 261 16.71 -1.67 6.38
N GLY A 262 15.61 -2.43 6.38
CA GLY A 262 14.71 -2.59 7.53
C GLY A 262 13.58 -1.56 7.60
N GLY A 263 13.42 -0.74 6.53
CA GLY A 263 12.34 0.22 6.37
C GLY A 263 12.37 1.39 7.36
N ALA A 264 11.33 2.20 7.35
CA ALA A 264 11.15 3.29 8.29
C ALA A 264 10.96 2.80 9.75
N THR A 265 10.47 1.58 9.94
CA THR A 265 10.38 0.93 11.27
C THR A 265 11.73 0.88 11.95
N LYS A 266 12.75 0.37 11.26
CA LYS A 266 14.12 0.30 11.82
C LYS A 266 14.75 1.66 11.96
N ALA A 267 14.60 2.53 10.95
CA ALA A 267 15.13 3.89 10.97
C ALA A 267 14.54 4.73 12.12
N GLY A 268 13.25 4.59 12.40
CA GLY A 268 12.53 5.27 13.50
C GLY A 268 12.60 4.58 14.87
N GLY A 269 13.30 3.43 14.97
CA GLY A 269 13.40 2.68 16.22
C GLY A 269 12.06 2.12 16.71
N LEU A 270 11.10 1.91 15.83
CA LEU A 270 9.81 1.30 16.16
C LEU A 270 9.98 -0.21 16.34
N VAL A 271 9.38 -0.77 17.38
CA VAL A 271 9.48 -2.21 17.71
C VAL A 271 8.10 -2.85 17.62
N PRO A 272 7.70 -3.37 16.44
CA PRO A 272 6.41 -4.01 16.24
C PRO A 272 6.39 -5.45 16.81
N ASP A 273 5.18 -5.97 17.02
CA ASP A 273 4.94 -7.40 17.26
C ASP A 273 4.82 -8.17 15.94
N ALA A 274 4.36 -7.51 14.89
CA ALA A 274 4.29 -8.04 13.53
C ALA A 274 4.49 -6.92 12.50
N LEU A 275 4.94 -7.30 11.30
CA LEU A 275 5.26 -6.38 10.22
C LEU A 275 4.78 -6.93 8.88
N CYS A 276 4.17 -6.08 8.07
CA CYS A 276 3.81 -6.35 6.68
C CYS A 276 4.78 -5.61 5.76
N ILE A 277 5.26 -6.27 4.72
CA ILE A 277 6.04 -5.70 3.64
C ILE A 277 5.44 -6.11 2.29
N GLY A 278 5.61 -5.27 1.29
CA GLY A 278 5.10 -5.51 -0.05
C GLY A 278 5.74 -4.60 -1.09
N LYS A 279 5.13 -4.48 -2.26
CA LYS A 279 5.58 -3.61 -3.35
C LYS A 279 7.03 -3.86 -3.76
N ALA A 280 8.00 -3.14 -3.19
CA ALA A 280 9.40 -3.18 -3.59
C ALA A 280 10.11 -4.54 -3.44
N ILE A 281 9.46 -5.53 -2.84
CA ILE A 281 10.00 -6.89 -2.67
C ILE A 281 9.29 -7.94 -3.52
N ALA A 282 8.23 -7.56 -4.21
CA ALA A 282 7.37 -8.47 -4.98
C ALA A 282 7.72 -8.47 -6.48
#